data_2cb83e5832b969c74dd808f95bdf2211
#
_entry.id   2cb83e5832b969c74dd808f95bdf2211
#
_cell.length_a   1.000
_cell.length_b   1.000
_cell.length_c   1.000
_cell.angle_alpha   90.00
_cell.angle_beta   90.00
_cell.angle_gamma   90.00
#
_symmetry.space_group_name_H-M   'P 1'
#
loop_
_entity.id
_entity.type
_entity.pdbx_description
1 polymer ?
#
loop_
_entity_poly.entity_id
_entity_poly.type
_entity_poly.pdbx_seq_one_letter_code
_entity_poly.pdbx_strand_id
1 'polypeptide(L)'
;GLGDVYKRQISIHAQNIMPIIKRWLYSDKDIFIREMVSNGCDAITKQKMLSPGAEEDWRVTVTLDAEKGELTFSDNGIGMTAEEVEKYINQVAFSGAEEFLKNYEGDEKGGIIGHFGLGFYSAFMVADRVTIETLSGTEGASPVRWTSEDGMAFTMEDGSRTQRGTDVILHISEEEKEFLEEYRVREVLKRYCGFMATPVYFDVVKKEEPAKEGQEGEKAAENKEPKGPELINDTPALWLKAPKDCTDEEYKKFYRDVFHTFDDPLFYVHLNVDYPFNLKGILYFPKLTNDFGTREGEIKLFSGQVFVADNIKEVIPEFLMLLKGVIDCPDLPLNVSRSFLQNDGYVKKLSAYITRKVADKLTGLFNSERDNYQKYWDDIHPFVKYGCMRDAKFFDQVKDTLLYKTTKGEYLTLQEYLSKNEGKLGGKKVIYTNDPTRQSASVAMYDAEGIDVMVMDALIDLNFLSFMEYSSGVEELTFARVDADSQTFQKEMTEDEKKQSEEDEKKLADVLLGKAKVSLTAGQSAYLDALLRRCSEYLRQNVGVKSVLSLIAVDGIAQEQGG
;
A
#
# COMPACT_ATOMS: atom_id res chain seq x y z
N GLY A 1 -33.58 36.19 44.47
CA GLY A 1 -34.26 35.63 43.31
C GLY A 1 -33.22 35.04 42.38
N LEU A 2 -33.08 33.72 42.39
CA LEU A 2 -32.35 33.01 41.38
C LEU A 2 -33.26 32.95 40.14
N GLY A 3 -32.84 33.63 39.06
CA GLY A 3 -33.59 33.64 37.82
C GLY A 3 -33.75 32.24 37.22
N ASP A 4 -34.90 31.99 36.66
CA ASP A 4 -35.26 30.77 35.96
C ASP A 4 -34.21 30.47 34.89
N VAL A 5 -33.54 29.32 35.02
CA VAL A 5 -32.63 28.80 34.02
C VAL A 5 -33.46 28.20 32.89
N TYR A 6 -33.72 28.97 31.85
CA TYR A 6 -34.35 28.47 30.63
C TYR A 6 -33.38 27.59 29.87
N LYS A 7 -33.61 26.26 29.89
CA LYS A 7 -32.96 25.33 28.92
C LYS A 7 -33.57 25.60 27.55
N ARG A 8 -32.79 26.28 26.67
CA ARG A 8 -33.16 26.39 25.26
C ARG A 8 -32.36 25.31 24.48
N GLN A 9 -33.06 24.61 23.61
CA GLN A 9 -32.39 23.71 22.66
C GLN A 9 -31.71 24.54 21.57
N ILE A 10 -30.49 24.16 21.19
CA ILE A 10 -29.81 24.71 20.03
C ILE A 10 -30.55 24.17 18.81
N SER A 11 -31.10 25.02 17.97
CA SER A 11 -31.73 24.67 16.70
C SER A 11 -30.73 24.85 15.56
N ILE A 12 -30.68 23.88 14.66
CA ILE A 12 -29.87 23.93 13.45
C ILE A 12 -30.82 24.13 12.27
N HIS A 13 -30.56 25.17 11.47
CA HIS A 13 -31.30 25.43 10.25
C HIS A 13 -30.63 24.73 9.06
N ALA A 14 -31.38 23.96 8.26
CA ALA A 14 -30.89 23.24 7.08
C ALA A 14 -30.14 24.14 6.09
N GLN A 15 -30.56 25.40 5.96
CA GLN A 15 -29.90 26.43 5.13
C GLN A 15 -28.43 26.67 5.48
N ASN A 16 -28.03 26.45 6.73
CA ASN A 16 -26.65 26.66 7.19
C ASN A 16 -25.80 25.38 7.08
N ILE A 17 -26.42 24.22 7.08
CA ILE A 17 -25.74 22.91 7.03
C ILE A 17 -25.46 22.46 5.60
N MET A 18 -26.39 22.62 4.67
CA MET A 18 -26.22 22.15 3.29
C MET A 18 -24.98 22.68 2.58
N PRO A 19 -24.59 23.98 2.71
CA PRO A 19 -23.33 24.48 2.17
C PRO A 19 -22.09 23.82 2.80
N ILE A 20 -22.18 23.44 4.09
CA ILE A 20 -21.10 22.76 4.80
C ILE A 20 -20.98 21.31 4.28
N ILE A 21 -22.10 20.60 4.12
CA ILE A 21 -22.13 19.25 3.56
C ILE A 21 -21.53 19.26 2.15
N LYS A 22 -22.01 20.17 1.29
CA LYS A 22 -21.54 20.28 -0.11
C LYS A 22 -20.05 20.61 -0.26
N ARG A 23 -19.46 21.39 0.65
CA ARG A 23 -18.08 21.89 0.50
C ARG A 23 -17.05 21.25 1.40
N TRP A 24 -17.43 20.74 2.57
CA TRP A 24 -16.48 20.41 3.62
C TRP A 24 -16.59 18.99 4.17
N LEU A 25 -17.75 18.34 3.98
CA LEU A 25 -17.95 17.02 4.56
C LEU A 25 -17.25 15.93 3.75
N TYR A 26 -17.17 16.12 2.43
CA TYR A 26 -16.59 15.15 1.52
C TYR A 26 -15.47 15.80 0.69
N SER A 27 -14.28 15.23 0.78
CA SER A 27 -13.09 15.67 0.04
C SER A 27 -13.09 15.20 -1.43
N ASP A 28 -13.88 14.19 -1.74
CA ASP A 28 -14.00 13.55 -3.06
C ASP A 28 -15.48 13.41 -3.41
N LYS A 29 -15.87 13.90 -4.59
CA LYS A 29 -17.25 13.83 -5.06
C LYS A 29 -17.68 12.40 -5.37
N ASP A 30 -16.79 11.54 -5.81
CA ASP A 30 -17.05 10.12 -6.13
C ASP A 30 -17.75 9.36 -5.00
N ILE A 31 -17.60 9.84 -3.79
CA ILE A 31 -18.18 9.26 -2.57
C ILE A 31 -19.70 9.15 -2.65
N PHE A 32 -20.39 10.01 -3.42
CA PHE A 32 -21.85 9.91 -3.52
C PHE A 32 -22.31 8.55 -4.06
N ILE A 33 -21.60 7.97 -5.02
CA ILE A 33 -21.91 6.63 -5.55
C ILE A 33 -21.80 5.58 -4.43
N ARG A 34 -20.72 5.63 -3.64
CA ARG A 34 -20.56 4.75 -2.48
C ARG A 34 -21.72 4.87 -1.49
N GLU A 35 -22.10 6.08 -1.15
CA GLU A 35 -23.17 6.33 -0.18
C GLU A 35 -24.53 5.86 -0.70
N MET A 36 -24.87 6.12 -1.97
CA MET A 36 -26.14 5.65 -2.57
C MET A 36 -26.22 4.13 -2.62
N VAL A 37 -25.15 3.46 -3.10
CA VAL A 37 -25.11 2.00 -3.15
C VAL A 37 -25.13 1.39 -1.73
N SER A 38 -24.41 1.98 -0.77
CA SER A 38 -24.41 1.51 0.62
C SER A 38 -25.80 1.59 1.24
N ASN A 39 -26.55 2.67 0.99
CA ASN A 39 -27.93 2.81 1.48
C ASN A 39 -28.84 1.71 0.91
N GLY A 40 -28.70 1.38 -0.38
CA GLY A 40 -29.42 0.27 -1.00
C GLY A 40 -29.06 -1.10 -0.39
N CYS A 41 -27.75 -1.33 -0.14
CA CYS A 41 -27.29 -2.55 0.54
C CYS A 41 -27.84 -2.66 1.96
N ASP A 42 -27.90 -1.55 2.70
CA ASP A 42 -28.45 -1.52 4.05
C ASP A 42 -29.96 -1.77 4.04
N ALA A 43 -30.71 -1.23 3.07
CA ALA A 43 -32.14 -1.51 2.90
C ALA A 43 -32.40 -2.99 2.63
N ILE A 44 -31.57 -3.64 1.81
CA ILE A 44 -31.62 -5.08 1.53
C ILE A 44 -31.26 -5.88 2.79
N THR A 45 -30.22 -5.49 3.52
CA THR A 45 -29.80 -6.16 4.75
C THR A 45 -30.90 -6.12 5.80
N LYS A 46 -31.56 -4.97 6.00
CA LYS A 46 -32.71 -4.83 6.89
C LYS A 46 -33.84 -5.75 6.48
N GLN A 47 -34.17 -5.85 5.19
CA GLN A 47 -35.20 -6.73 4.69
C GLN A 47 -34.87 -8.21 4.92
N LYS A 48 -33.62 -8.62 4.69
CA LYS A 48 -33.18 -9.99 4.99
C LYS A 48 -33.30 -10.33 6.47
N MET A 49 -33.00 -9.40 7.36
CA MET A 49 -33.19 -9.57 8.81
C MET A 49 -34.66 -9.75 9.21
N LEU A 50 -35.56 -9.03 8.55
CA LEU A 50 -37.03 -9.15 8.80
C LEU A 50 -37.66 -10.40 8.18
N SER A 51 -37.07 -10.95 7.14
CA SER A 51 -37.54 -12.13 6.42
C SER A 51 -36.42 -13.18 6.27
N PRO A 52 -35.98 -13.80 7.38
CA PRO A 52 -34.90 -14.79 7.33
C PRO A 52 -35.27 -15.97 6.44
N GLY A 53 -34.36 -16.33 5.51
CA GLY A 53 -34.54 -17.47 4.60
C GLY A 53 -35.39 -17.19 3.36
N ALA A 54 -35.78 -15.94 3.10
CA ALA A 54 -36.39 -15.57 1.82
C ALA A 54 -35.34 -15.64 0.72
N GLU A 55 -35.56 -16.52 -0.27
CA GLU A 55 -34.74 -16.60 -1.48
C GLU A 55 -35.27 -15.59 -2.50
N GLU A 56 -34.69 -14.40 -2.53
CA GLU A 56 -34.99 -13.35 -3.50
C GLU A 56 -33.70 -12.96 -4.24
N ASP A 57 -33.85 -12.42 -5.45
CA ASP A 57 -32.74 -11.87 -6.22
C ASP A 57 -32.35 -10.48 -5.68
N TRP A 58 -31.71 -10.49 -4.49
CA TRP A 58 -31.26 -9.28 -3.80
C TRP A 58 -30.18 -8.54 -4.60
N ARG A 59 -30.46 -7.29 -4.95
CA ARG A 59 -29.48 -6.51 -5.74
C ARG A 59 -29.70 -5.01 -5.61
N VAL A 60 -28.62 -4.29 -5.85
CA VAL A 60 -28.64 -2.87 -6.18
C VAL A 60 -28.30 -2.73 -7.66
N THR A 61 -29.09 -1.94 -8.40
CA THR A 61 -28.83 -1.66 -9.82
C THR A 61 -28.61 -0.17 -9.99
N VAL A 62 -27.48 0.19 -10.61
CA VAL A 62 -27.16 1.57 -10.98
C VAL A 62 -27.42 1.72 -12.47
N THR A 63 -28.35 2.59 -12.85
CA THR A 63 -28.73 2.80 -14.25
C THR A 63 -28.34 4.19 -14.71
N LEU A 64 -27.56 4.29 -15.77
CA LEU A 64 -27.17 5.53 -16.43
C LEU A 64 -28.07 5.81 -17.65
N ASP A 65 -28.80 6.91 -17.62
CA ASP A 65 -29.51 7.48 -18.76
C ASP A 65 -28.87 8.84 -19.12
N ALA A 66 -27.85 8.80 -19.98
CA ALA A 66 -27.11 9.99 -20.36
C ALA A 66 -27.96 11.00 -21.17
N GLU A 67 -29.05 10.57 -21.83
CA GLU A 67 -29.94 11.46 -22.57
C GLU A 67 -30.83 12.29 -21.68
N LYS A 68 -31.32 11.66 -20.62
CA LYS A 68 -32.11 12.37 -19.60
C LYS A 68 -31.22 13.12 -18.60
N GLY A 69 -29.90 12.87 -18.61
CA GLY A 69 -28.99 13.40 -17.61
C GLY A 69 -29.20 12.79 -16.24
N GLU A 70 -29.61 11.50 -16.20
CA GLU A 70 -30.03 10.82 -14.96
C GLU A 70 -29.10 9.66 -14.61
N LEU A 71 -28.79 9.56 -13.32
CA LEU A 71 -28.16 8.40 -12.71
C LEU A 71 -29.09 7.87 -11.62
N THR A 72 -29.58 6.63 -11.77
CA THR A 72 -30.56 6.02 -10.88
C THR A 72 -29.95 4.89 -10.09
N PHE A 73 -30.15 4.89 -8.76
CA PHE A 73 -29.79 3.83 -7.83
C PHE A 73 -31.05 3.12 -7.35
N SER A 74 -31.24 1.87 -7.76
CA SER A 74 -32.41 1.06 -7.48
C SER A 74 -32.05 -0.09 -6.55
N ASP A 75 -32.79 -0.28 -5.47
CA ASP A 75 -32.73 -1.45 -4.59
C ASP A 75 -34.07 -2.16 -4.49
N ASN A 76 -34.05 -3.44 -4.14
CA ASN A 76 -35.23 -4.22 -3.80
C ASN A 76 -35.29 -4.54 -2.28
N GLY A 77 -34.75 -3.65 -1.46
CA GLY A 77 -34.71 -3.74 -0.01
C GLY A 77 -36.08 -3.44 0.66
N ILE A 78 -36.02 -2.98 1.91
CA ILE A 78 -37.21 -2.78 2.74
C ILE A 78 -38.18 -1.70 2.21
N GLY A 79 -37.68 -0.71 1.46
CA GLY A 79 -38.44 0.48 1.08
C GLY A 79 -38.80 1.38 2.27
N MET A 80 -39.59 2.42 2.01
CA MET A 80 -40.00 3.38 3.04
C MET A 80 -41.47 3.76 2.89
N THR A 81 -42.16 3.97 4.02
CA THR A 81 -43.47 4.63 4.07
C THR A 81 -43.32 6.15 4.01
N ALA A 82 -44.41 6.90 3.86
CA ALA A 82 -44.39 8.37 3.85
C ALA A 82 -43.83 8.93 5.17
N GLU A 83 -44.18 8.36 6.30
CA GLU A 83 -43.69 8.75 7.62
C GLU A 83 -42.18 8.45 7.78
N GLU A 84 -41.71 7.33 7.20
CA GLU A 84 -40.29 6.98 7.20
C GLU A 84 -39.46 7.90 6.30
N VAL A 85 -40.00 8.31 5.15
CA VAL A 85 -39.37 9.34 4.30
C VAL A 85 -39.27 10.66 5.06
N GLU A 86 -40.32 11.13 5.71
CA GLU A 86 -40.27 12.32 6.57
C GLU A 86 -39.22 12.21 7.66
N LYS A 87 -39.11 11.07 8.30
CA LYS A 87 -38.21 10.84 9.42
C LYS A 87 -36.76 10.66 9.02
N TYR A 88 -36.47 9.88 7.97
CA TYR A 88 -35.10 9.47 7.62
C TYR A 88 -34.48 10.32 6.51
N ILE A 89 -35.30 10.94 5.67
CA ILE A 89 -34.80 11.78 4.55
C ILE A 89 -34.86 13.27 4.93
N ASN A 90 -35.91 13.72 5.62
CA ASN A 90 -36.07 15.14 5.93
C ASN A 90 -35.39 15.58 7.24
N GLN A 91 -34.87 14.65 8.05
CA GLN A 91 -34.13 14.96 9.27
C GLN A 91 -32.64 14.71 9.07
N VAL A 92 -31.88 15.79 8.88
CA VAL A 92 -30.42 15.74 8.69
C VAL A 92 -29.74 15.11 9.92
N ALA A 93 -28.79 14.21 9.70
CA ALA A 93 -28.05 13.47 10.73
C ALA A 93 -28.92 12.55 11.61
N PHE A 94 -30.06 12.10 11.12
CA PHE A 94 -30.85 11.05 11.75
C PHE A 94 -30.58 9.71 11.05
N SER A 95 -30.04 8.73 11.80
CA SER A 95 -29.70 7.42 11.24
C SER A 95 -30.81 6.41 11.49
N GLY A 96 -31.56 6.06 10.45
CA GLY A 96 -32.53 4.95 10.49
C GLY A 96 -31.87 3.58 10.69
N ALA A 97 -30.55 3.47 10.45
CA ALA A 97 -29.79 2.25 10.71
C ALA A 97 -29.57 2.03 12.21
N GLU A 98 -29.17 3.07 12.96
CA GLU A 98 -29.01 2.97 14.42
C GLU A 98 -30.32 2.67 15.14
N GLU A 99 -31.42 3.28 14.70
CA GLU A 99 -32.72 3.03 15.29
C GLU A 99 -33.20 1.59 15.03
N PHE A 100 -33.00 1.10 13.82
CA PHE A 100 -33.29 -0.28 13.45
C PHE A 100 -32.52 -1.28 14.33
N LEU A 101 -31.18 -1.07 14.47
CA LEU A 101 -30.34 -1.94 15.29
C LEU A 101 -30.67 -1.93 16.78
N LYS A 102 -31.16 -0.81 17.30
CA LYS A 102 -31.64 -0.71 18.71
C LYS A 102 -32.93 -1.50 18.94
N ASN A 103 -33.79 -1.56 17.93
CA ASN A 103 -35.08 -2.22 18.00
C ASN A 103 -35.03 -3.70 17.56
N TYR A 104 -33.92 -4.14 16.94
CA TYR A 104 -33.75 -5.50 16.46
C TYR A 104 -33.17 -6.39 17.57
N GLU A 105 -33.93 -7.44 17.97
CA GLU A 105 -33.55 -8.37 19.03
C GLU A 105 -32.80 -9.62 18.56
N GLY A 106 -32.49 -9.73 17.26
CA GLY A 106 -31.75 -10.86 16.68
C GLY A 106 -30.24 -10.83 16.95
N ASP A 107 -29.63 -11.99 16.88
CA ASP A 107 -28.16 -12.16 17.14
C ASP A 107 -27.29 -11.56 16.03
N GLU A 108 -27.80 -11.38 14.83
CA GLU A 108 -27.07 -10.86 13.67
C GLU A 108 -27.20 -9.32 13.56
N LYS A 109 -26.44 -8.59 14.35
CA LYS A 109 -26.36 -7.10 14.27
C LYS A 109 -25.31 -6.59 13.26
N GLY A 110 -24.65 -7.50 12.54
CA GLY A 110 -23.59 -7.18 11.59
C GLY A 110 -24.09 -6.91 10.17
N GLY A 111 -23.37 -6.06 9.42
CA GLY A 111 -23.58 -5.86 7.98
C GLY A 111 -24.28 -4.55 7.58
N ILE A 112 -24.73 -3.73 8.53
CA ILE A 112 -25.22 -2.38 8.23
C ILE A 112 -24.04 -1.41 8.12
N ILE A 113 -24.00 -0.69 7.00
CA ILE A 113 -22.86 0.17 6.59
C ILE A 113 -23.06 1.62 7.06
N GLY A 114 -24.29 2.16 6.97
CA GLY A 114 -24.61 3.55 7.25
C GLY A 114 -24.89 3.83 8.71
N HIS A 115 -24.11 4.76 9.34
CA HIS A 115 -24.27 5.11 10.76
C HIS A 115 -24.62 6.57 11.03
N PHE A 116 -24.40 7.50 10.08
CA PHE A 116 -24.39 8.94 10.37
C PHE A 116 -25.62 9.70 9.87
N GLY A 117 -26.46 9.11 9.01
CA GLY A 117 -27.63 9.77 8.44
C GLY A 117 -27.32 10.99 7.56
N LEU A 118 -26.11 11.05 7.00
CA LEU A 118 -25.65 12.16 6.15
C LEU A 118 -25.31 11.72 4.73
N GLY A 119 -25.13 10.41 4.50
CA GLY A 119 -24.67 9.86 3.21
C GLY A 119 -25.58 10.22 2.05
N PHE A 120 -26.92 10.19 2.26
CA PHE A 120 -27.90 10.57 1.24
C PHE A 120 -27.67 11.97 0.68
N TYR A 121 -27.33 12.94 1.53
CA TYR A 121 -27.14 14.32 1.09
C TYR A 121 -25.92 14.56 0.20
N SER A 122 -25.01 13.57 0.09
CA SER A 122 -23.92 13.62 -0.89
C SER A 122 -24.43 13.67 -2.34
N ALA A 123 -25.65 13.20 -2.61
CA ALA A 123 -26.31 13.30 -3.91
C ALA A 123 -26.38 14.74 -4.41
N PHE A 124 -26.60 15.71 -3.53
CA PHE A 124 -26.65 17.14 -3.89
C PHE A 124 -25.31 17.78 -4.18
N MET A 125 -24.22 17.03 -4.12
CA MET A 125 -22.90 17.50 -4.60
C MET A 125 -22.79 17.44 -6.12
N VAL A 126 -23.56 16.57 -6.74
CA VAL A 126 -23.48 16.28 -8.19
C VAL A 126 -24.81 16.47 -8.91
N ALA A 127 -25.93 16.57 -8.21
CA ALA A 127 -27.26 16.67 -8.79
C ALA A 127 -27.92 18.01 -8.46
N ASP A 128 -28.61 18.57 -9.47
CA ASP A 128 -29.47 19.75 -9.31
C ASP A 128 -30.84 19.38 -8.76
N ARG A 129 -31.26 18.14 -8.95
CA ARG A 129 -32.51 17.60 -8.44
C ARG A 129 -32.34 16.13 -8.06
N VAL A 130 -32.90 15.75 -6.92
CA VAL A 130 -32.96 14.37 -6.45
C VAL A 130 -34.40 13.95 -6.28
N THR A 131 -34.76 12.81 -6.87
CA THR A 131 -36.10 12.21 -6.75
C THR A 131 -35.98 10.85 -6.09
N ILE A 132 -36.80 10.54 -5.11
CA ILE A 132 -36.93 9.22 -4.50
C ILE A 132 -38.32 8.65 -4.87
N GLU A 133 -38.34 7.46 -5.44
CA GLU A 133 -39.53 6.63 -5.61
C GLU A 133 -39.37 5.41 -4.70
N THR A 134 -40.28 5.23 -3.75
CA THR A 134 -40.16 4.14 -2.76
C THR A 134 -41.49 3.48 -2.43
N LEU A 135 -41.43 2.17 -2.15
CA LEU A 135 -42.56 1.40 -1.67
C LEU A 135 -42.10 0.49 -0.53
N SER A 136 -42.64 0.69 0.64
CA SER A 136 -42.34 -0.13 1.82
C SER A 136 -42.85 -1.56 1.65
N GLY A 137 -42.12 -2.55 2.22
CA GLY A 137 -42.56 -3.93 2.36
C GLY A 137 -43.67 -4.12 3.40
N THR A 138 -44.07 -3.08 4.13
CA THR A 138 -45.14 -3.12 5.13
C THR A 138 -46.51 -3.33 4.45
N GLU A 139 -47.30 -4.24 4.98
CA GLU A 139 -48.63 -4.55 4.43
C GLU A 139 -49.51 -3.30 4.39
N GLY A 140 -50.10 -3.00 3.23
CA GLY A 140 -50.96 -1.83 3.03
C GLY A 140 -50.24 -0.52 2.80
N ALA A 141 -48.92 -0.51 2.67
CA ALA A 141 -48.15 0.69 2.33
C ALA A 141 -48.46 1.19 0.90
N SER A 142 -48.56 2.51 0.74
CA SER A 142 -48.68 3.17 -0.56
C SER A 142 -47.32 3.64 -1.07
N PRO A 143 -47.09 3.64 -2.40
CA PRO A 143 -45.86 4.16 -2.95
C PRO A 143 -45.77 5.67 -2.73
N VAL A 144 -44.54 6.16 -2.51
CA VAL A 144 -44.24 7.56 -2.20
C VAL A 144 -43.23 8.10 -3.19
N ARG A 145 -43.46 9.29 -3.70
CA ARG A 145 -42.49 10.07 -4.45
C ARG A 145 -42.10 11.31 -3.67
N TRP A 146 -40.82 11.49 -3.46
CA TRP A 146 -40.21 12.66 -2.85
C TRP A 146 -39.28 13.32 -3.83
N THR A 147 -39.27 14.65 -3.91
CA THR A 147 -38.40 15.40 -4.81
C THR A 147 -37.87 16.66 -4.14
N SER A 148 -36.58 16.94 -4.31
CA SER A 148 -35.93 18.17 -3.85
C SER A 148 -34.91 18.66 -4.90
N GLU A 149 -34.85 19.99 -5.10
CA GLU A 149 -33.90 20.63 -6.03
C GLU A 149 -32.62 21.12 -5.33
N ASP A 150 -32.66 21.41 -4.05
CA ASP A 150 -31.55 22.00 -3.31
C ASP A 150 -31.19 21.26 -2.00
N GLY A 151 -31.97 20.25 -1.65
CA GLY A 151 -31.86 19.53 -0.38
C GLY A 151 -32.42 20.29 0.82
N MET A 152 -33.05 21.45 0.63
CA MET A 152 -33.64 22.27 1.69
C MET A 152 -35.17 22.27 1.67
N ALA A 153 -35.76 22.33 0.48
CA ALA A 153 -37.20 22.21 0.26
C ALA A 153 -37.51 20.93 -0.51
N PHE A 154 -38.65 20.32 -0.20
CA PHE A 154 -39.06 19.10 -0.86
C PHE A 154 -40.58 19.11 -1.15
N THR A 155 -40.98 18.26 -2.09
CA THR A 155 -42.36 17.90 -2.35
C THR A 155 -42.56 16.41 -2.11
N MET A 156 -43.69 16.01 -1.59
CA MET A 156 -44.10 14.61 -1.46
C MET A 156 -45.45 14.41 -2.14
N GLU A 157 -45.56 13.33 -2.90
CA GLU A 157 -46.78 12.95 -3.62
C GLU A 157 -46.86 11.42 -3.73
N ASP A 158 -48.02 10.92 -4.24
CA ASP A 158 -48.16 9.49 -4.49
C ASP A 158 -47.14 9.04 -5.53
N GLY A 159 -46.39 7.98 -5.22
CA GLY A 159 -45.39 7.40 -6.10
C GLY A 159 -45.96 6.46 -7.17
N SER A 160 -45.11 6.06 -8.10
CA SER A 160 -45.46 5.16 -9.21
C SER A 160 -44.97 3.72 -9.02
N ARG A 161 -44.15 3.48 -8.01
CA ARG A 161 -43.50 2.19 -7.79
C ARG A 161 -44.50 1.08 -7.42
N THR A 162 -44.39 -0.07 -8.08
CA THR A 162 -45.28 -1.21 -7.90
C THR A 162 -44.66 -2.37 -7.13
N GLN A 163 -43.35 -2.34 -6.94
CA GLN A 163 -42.60 -3.36 -6.21
C GLN A 163 -41.87 -2.72 -5.02
N ARG A 164 -41.68 -3.50 -3.94
CA ARG A 164 -40.94 -3.10 -2.74
C ARG A 164 -39.53 -2.64 -3.13
N GLY A 165 -39.01 -1.64 -2.45
CA GLY A 165 -37.66 -1.10 -2.59
C GLY A 165 -37.67 0.39 -2.86
N THR A 166 -36.51 0.92 -3.25
CA THR A 166 -36.30 2.36 -3.47
C THR A 166 -35.51 2.62 -4.73
N ASP A 167 -35.92 3.65 -5.49
CA ASP A 167 -35.16 4.26 -6.57
C ASP A 167 -34.74 5.66 -6.13
N VAL A 168 -33.47 5.95 -6.15
CA VAL A 168 -32.91 7.30 -5.95
C VAL A 168 -32.41 7.79 -7.30
N ILE A 169 -33.09 8.78 -7.87
CA ILE A 169 -32.86 9.32 -9.21
C ILE A 169 -32.16 10.67 -9.07
N LEU A 170 -30.92 10.76 -9.55
CA LEU A 170 -30.11 11.95 -9.55
C LEU A 170 -30.14 12.60 -10.94
N HIS A 171 -30.64 13.84 -11.02
CA HIS A 171 -30.51 14.66 -12.22
C HIS A 171 -29.19 15.39 -12.13
N ILE A 172 -28.20 14.90 -12.87
CA ILE A 172 -26.81 15.35 -12.80
C ILE A 172 -26.68 16.78 -13.33
N SER A 173 -26.00 17.64 -12.55
CA SER A 173 -25.81 19.04 -12.91
C SER A 173 -24.87 19.18 -14.11
N GLU A 174 -24.99 20.32 -14.83
CA GLU A 174 -24.13 20.67 -15.95
C GLU A 174 -22.63 20.67 -15.58
N GLU A 175 -22.29 21.04 -14.34
CA GLU A 175 -20.92 21.11 -13.84
C GLU A 175 -20.31 19.72 -13.58
N GLU A 176 -21.16 18.69 -13.41
CA GLU A 176 -20.77 17.35 -13.02
C GLU A 176 -21.06 16.29 -14.10
N LYS A 177 -21.12 16.70 -15.37
CA LYS A 177 -21.42 15.83 -16.52
C LYS A 177 -20.47 14.64 -16.68
N GLU A 178 -19.30 14.65 -16.03
CA GLU A 178 -18.42 13.49 -16.01
C GLU A 178 -19.12 12.22 -15.49
N PHE A 179 -20.09 12.37 -14.57
CA PHE A 179 -20.88 11.25 -14.05
C PHE A 179 -22.01 10.79 -14.98
N LEU A 180 -22.12 11.35 -16.17
CA LEU A 180 -22.94 10.83 -17.28
C LEU A 180 -22.11 10.03 -18.28
N GLU A 181 -20.80 9.85 -18.04
CA GLU A 181 -19.92 9.02 -18.84
C GLU A 181 -19.88 7.59 -18.30
N GLU A 182 -20.20 6.62 -19.13
CA GLU A 182 -20.25 5.19 -18.80
C GLU A 182 -18.95 4.71 -18.14
N TYR A 183 -17.79 5.09 -18.71
CA TYR A 183 -16.48 4.70 -18.19
C TYR A 183 -16.26 5.22 -16.77
N ARG A 184 -16.58 6.50 -16.54
CA ARG A 184 -16.38 7.17 -15.25
C ARG A 184 -17.20 6.52 -14.12
N VAL A 185 -18.50 6.32 -14.37
CA VAL A 185 -19.39 5.68 -13.40
C VAL A 185 -18.94 4.26 -13.09
N ARG A 186 -18.55 3.48 -14.12
CA ARG A 186 -18.04 2.11 -13.95
C ARG A 186 -16.76 2.08 -13.11
N GLU A 187 -15.82 2.98 -13.38
CA GLU A 187 -14.56 3.08 -12.63
C GLU A 187 -14.84 3.33 -11.13
N VAL A 188 -15.69 4.30 -10.82
CA VAL A 188 -16.06 4.64 -9.45
C VAL A 188 -16.80 3.50 -8.76
N LEU A 189 -17.74 2.84 -9.45
CA LEU A 189 -18.44 1.66 -8.92
C LEU A 189 -17.46 0.52 -8.61
N LYS A 190 -16.54 0.20 -9.50
CA LYS A 190 -15.53 -0.85 -9.27
C LYS A 190 -14.63 -0.51 -8.10
N ARG A 191 -14.23 0.75 -7.97
CA ARG A 191 -13.38 1.22 -6.87
C ARG A 191 -14.05 1.07 -5.51
N TYR A 192 -15.27 1.57 -5.36
CA TYR A 192 -15.94 1.63 -4.05
C TYR A 192 -16.79 0.40 -3.73
N CYS A 193 -17.40 -0.22 -4.73
CA CYS A 193 -18.40 -1.25 -4.56
C CYS A 193 -17.92 -2.65 -4.98
N GLY A 194 -16.73 -2.78 -5.57
CA GLY A 194 -16.24 -4.01 -6.20
C GLY A 194 -16.17 -5.25 -5.29
N PHE A 195 -16.27 -5.09 -3.98
CA PHE A 195 -16.24 -6.19 -3.01
C PHE A 195 -17.43 -6.21 -2.05
N MET A 196 -18.46 -5.39 -2.28
CA MET A 196 -19.65 -5.38 -1.43
C MET A 196 -20.33 -6.75 -1.42
N ALA A 197 -20.94 -7.12 -0.29
CA ALA A 197 -21.60 -8.42 -0.12
C ALA A 197 -22.89 -8.58 -0.94
N THR A 198 -23.58 -7.48 -1.20
CA THR A 198 -24.79 -7.46 -2.02
C THR A 198 -24.42 -7.28 -3.48
N PRO A 199 -24.99 -8.07 -4.43
CA PRO A 199 -24.75 -7.88 -5.85
C PRO A 199 -25.06 -6.45 -6.32
N VAL A 200 -24.13 -5.81 -7.00
CA VAL A 200 -24.25 -4.47 -7.57
C VAL A 200 -24.13 -4.56 -9.08
N TYR A 201 -25.20 -4.17 -9.77
CA TYR A 201 -25.26 -4.18 -11.22
C TYR A 201 -25.15 -2.77 -11.79
N PHE A 202 -24.51 -2.64 -12.93
CA PHE A 202 -24.46 -1.39 -13.69
C PHE A 202 -25.13 -1.60 -15.04
N ASP A 203 -26.08 -0.74 -15.38
CA ASP A 203 -26.81 -0.75 -16.64
C ASP A 203 -26.73 0.62 -17.33
N VAL A 204 -26.73 0.61 -18.66
CA VAL A 204 -26.70 1.84 -19.47
C VAL A 204 -27.83 1.81 -20.46
N VAL A 205 -28.72 2.80 -20.36
CA VAL A 205 -29.79 2.98 -21.33
C VAL A 205 -29.19 3.35 -22.69
N LYS A 206 -29.30 2.43 -23.66
CA LYS A 206 -28.83 2.64 -25.05
C LYS A 206 -30.00 3.08 -25.92
N LYS A 207 -29.71 4.02 -26.85
CA LYS A 207 -30.62 4.31 -27.93
C LYS A 207 -30.90 3.06 -28.75
N GLU A 208 -32.14 2.73 -28.99
CA GLU A 208 -32.51 1.94 -30.14
C GLU A 208 -32.22 2.81 -31.39
N GLU A 209 -31.09 2.61 -32.05
CA GLU A 209 -30.90 3.19 -33.38
C GLU A 209 -32.02 2.66 -34.30
N PRO A 210 -32.82 3.53 -34.90
CA PRO A 210 -33.83 3.07 -35.87
C PRO A 210 -33.08 2.34 -37.00
N ALA A 211 -33.51 1.10 -37.24
CA ALA A 211 -32.95 0.26 -38.29
C ALA A 211 -32.97 1.07 -39.61
N LYS A 212 -31.79 1.42 -40.10
CA LYS A 212 -31.64 2.02 -41.44
C LYS A 212 -31.99 0.94 -42.43
N GLU A 213 -33.22 0.99 -42.95
CA GLU A 213 -33.60 0.22 -44.13
C GLU A 213 -32.74 0.69 -45.31
N GLY A 214 -32.00 -0.24 -45.89
CA GLY A 214 -31.45 -0.15 -47.24
C GLY A 214 -30.01 0.33 -47.36
N GLN A 215 -29.08 -0.63 -47.27
CA GLN A 215 -27.97 -0.78 -48.23
C GLN A 215 -27.33 -2.18 -48.03
N GLU A 216 -27.56 -3.03 -49.03
CA GLU A 216 -26.80 -4.27 -49.21
C GLU A 216 -25.33 -3.92 -49.49
N GLY A 217 -24.44 -4.40 -48.64
CA GLY A 217 -22.99 -4.23 -48.81
C GLY A 217 -22.22 -4.83 -47.64
N GLU A 218 -21.77 -6.06 -47.83
CA GLU A 218 -20.92 -6.87 -46.97
C GLU A 218 -19.95 -6.08 -46.11
N LYS A 219 -20.13 -6.17 -44.79
CA LYS A 219 -19.09 -6.42 -43.80
C LYS A 219 -19.82 -6.79 -42.50
N ALA A 220 -19.53 -8.00 -42.00
CA ALA A 220 -20.02 -8.50 -40.74
C ALA A 220 -19.70 -7.50 -39.62
N ALA A 221 -20.66 -6.64 -39.28
CA ALA A 221 -20.70 -5.99 -37.98
C ALA A 221 -21.13 -7.09 -36.99
N GLU A 222 -20.27 -7.44 -36.09
CA GLU A 222 -20.63 -8.26 -34.94
C GLU A 222 -21.89 -7.67 -34.30
N ASN A 223 -23.00 -8.37 -34.43
CA ASN A 223 -24.20 -8.17 -33.64
C ASN A 223 -23.82 -8.37 -32.17
N LYS A 224 -23.39 -7.30 -31.48
CA LYS A 224 -23.34 -7.32 -30.03
C LYS A 224 -24.80 -7.24 -29.59
N GLU A 225 -25.34 -8.41 -29.20
CA GLU A 225 -26.56 -8.47 -28.40
C GLU A 225 -26.48 -7.43 -27.29
N PRO A 226 -27.58 -6.75 -26.91
CA PRO A 226 -27.58 -5.83 -25.81
C PRO A 226 -27.08 -6.60 -24.57
N LYS A 227 -25.86 -6.29 -24.11
CA LYS A 227 -25.36 -6.86 -22.87
C LYS A 227 -26.31 -6.36 -21.78
N GLY A 228 -26.93 -7.30 -21.08
CA GLY A 228 -27.71 -6.99 -19.86
C GLY A 228 -26.85 -6.29 -18.81
N PRO A 229 -27.43 -5.94 -17.65
CA PRO A 229 -26.71 -5.26 -16.58
C PRO A 229 -25.39 -5.98 -16.21
N GLU A 230 -24.29 -5.24 -16.14
CA GLU A 230 -22.97 -5.76 -15.76
C GLU A 230 -22.88 -5.93 -14.25
N LEU A 231 -22.48 -7.11 -13.75
CA LEU A 231 -22.16 -7.30 -12.34
C LEU A 231 -20.83 -6.62 -12.02
N ILE A 232 -20.83 -5.67 -11.10
CA ILE A 232 -19.65 -4.88 -10.72
C ILE A 232 -18.75 -5.61 -9.73
N ASN A 233 -19.33 -6.26 -8.74
CA ASN A 233 -18.63 -7.00 -7.68
C ASN A 233 -18.54 -8.49 -8.01
N ASP A 234 -18.00 -8.80 -9.17
CA ASP A 234 -17.79 -10.16 -9.68
C ASP A 234 -16.58 -10.87 -9.04
N THR A 235 -15.69 -10.12 -8.43
CA THR A 235 -14.49 -10.67 -7.78
C THR A 235 -14.78 -10.99 -6.32
N PRO A 236 -14.68 -12.26 -5.89
CA PRO A 236 -14.91 -12.63 -4.50
C PRO A 236 -13.88 -11.99 -3.57
N ALA A 237 -14.33 -11.53 -2.40
CA ALA A 237 -13.47 -11.02 -1.34
C ALA A 237 -12.69 -12.18 -0.69
N LEU A 238 -11.56 -12.57 -1.28
CA LEU A 238 -10.77 -13.74 -0.87
C LEU A 238 -10.34 -13.66 0.60
N TRP A 239 -10.13 -12.46 1.14
CA TRP A 239 -9.73 -12.26 2.54
C TRP A 239 -10.79 -12.66 3.58
N LEU A 240 -12.04 -12.90 3.15
CA LEU A 240 -13.11 -13.39 4.03
C LEU A 240 -13.07 -14.91 4.18
N LYS A 241 -12.45 -15.60 3.24
CA LYS A 241 -12.29 -17.05 3.27
C LYS A 241 -11.24 -17.43 4.33
N ALA A 242 -11.45 -18.52 5.05
CA ALA A 242 -10.45 -18.95 6.02
C ALA A 242 -9.13 -19.33 5.31
N PRO A 243 -7.96 -18.96 5.86
CA PRO A 243 -6.66 -19.22 5.20
C PRO A 243 -6.44 -20.68 4.80
N LYS A 244 -6.92 -21.62 5.62
CA LYS A 244 -6.83 -23.08 5.36
C LYS A 244 -7.63 -23.56 4.16
N ASP A 245 -8.63 -22.78 3.74
CA ASP A 245 -9.54 -23.10 2.64
C ASP A 245 -9.16 -22.39 1.33
N CYS A 246 -8.07 -21.61 1.35
CA CYS A 246 -7.53 -20.91 0.20
C CYS A 246 -6.35 -21.68 -0.41
N THR A 247 -6.27 -21.68 -1.72
CA THR A 247 -5.14 -22.26 -2.47
C THR A 247 -4.14 -21.18 -2.89
N ASP A 248 -2.89 -21.55 -3.15
CA ASP A 248 -1.85 -20.63 -3.63
C ASP A 248 -2.25 -19.95 -4.95
N GLU A 249 -2.92 -20.70 -5.85
CA GLU A 249 -3.42 -20.15 -7.12
C GLU A 249 -4.53 -19.12 -6.92
N GLU A 250 -5.41 -19.28 -5.91
CA GLU A 250 -6.41 -18.27 -5.58
C GLU A 250 -5.75 -16.97 -5.09
N TYR A 251 -4.69 -17.07 -4.26
CA TYR A 251 -3.95 -15.89 -3.80
C TYR A 251 -3.26 -15.15 -4.96
N LYS A 252 -2.61 -15.88 -5.87
CA LYS A 252 -1.95 -15.29 -7.04
C LYS A 252 -2.95 -14.68 -8.01
N LYS A 253 -4.05 -15.38 -8.29
CA LYS A 253 -5.11 -14.87 -9.15
C LYS A 253 -5.70 -13.58 -8.55
N PHE A 254 -6.05 -13.61 -7.27
CA PHE A 254 -6.59 -12.44 -6.57
C PHE A 254 -5.63 -11.25 -6.63
N TYR A 255 -4.33 -11.48 -6.43
CA TYR A 255 -3.30 -10.46 -6.55
C TYR A 255 -3.27 -9.82 -7.96
N ARG A 256 -3.29 -10.66 -9.01
CA ARG A 256 -3.28 -10.17 -10.40
C ARG A 256 -4.55 -9.39 -10.74
N ASP A 257 -5.70 -9.88 -10.32
CA ASP A 257 -7.00 -9.28 -10.63
C ASP A 257 -7.17 -7.92 -9.92
N VAL A 258 -6.81 -7.83 -8.63
CA VAL A 258 -7.00 -6.61 -7.82
C VAL A 258 -5.98 -5.52 -8.14
N PHE A 259 -4.73 -5.89 -8.43
CA PHE A 259 -3.65 -4.93 -8.67
C PHE A 259 -3.27 -4.78 -10.13
N HIS A 260 -4.04 -5.37 -11.04
CA HIS A 260 -3.87 -5.29 -12.50
C HIS A 260 -2.41 -5.53 -12.93
N THR A 261 -1.79 -6.57 -12.39
CA THR A 261 -0.41 -6.95 -12.67
C THR A 261 -0.35 -8.36 -13.29
N PHE A 262 0.70 -8.60 -14.07
CA PHE A 262 0.96 -9.91 -14.65
C PHE A 262 1.94 -10.75 -13.80
N ASP A 263 2.67 -10.09 -12.90
CA ASP A 263 3.65 -10.73 -12.03
C ASP A 263 2.96 -11.38 -10.83
N ASP A 264 3.51 -12.52 -10.39
CA ASP A 264 3.10 -13.14 -9.13
C ASP A 264 3.82 -12.49 -7.95
N PRO A 265 3.19 -12.43 -6.76
CA PRO A 265 3.86 -12.00 -5.54
C PRO A 265 4.90 -13.02 -5.10
N LEU A 266 5.91 -12.59 -4.37
CA LEU A 266 6.91 -13.49 -3.76
C LEU A 266 6.25 -14.42 -2.73
N PHE A 267 5.47 -13.83 -1.85
CA PHE A 267 4.65 -14.51 -0.84
C PHE A 267 3.59 -13.56 -0.30
N TYR A 268 2.74 -14.08 0.58
CA TYR A 268 1.64 -13.32 1.15
C TYR A 268 1.46 -13.60 2.65
N VAL A 269 0.79 -12.68 3.32
CA VAL A 269 0.36 -12.79 4.72
C VAL A 269 -1.15 -12.67 4.76
N HIS A 270 -1.87 -13.74 5.08
CA HIS A 270 -3.32 -13.71 5.26
C HIS A 270 -3.63 -13.38 6.72
N LEU A 271 -4.29 -12.25 6.93
CA LEU A 271 -4.75 -11.75 8.22
C LEU A 271 -6.18 -12.23 8.43
N ASN A 272 -6.44 -12.93 9.53
CA ASN A 272 -7.80 -13.35 9.90
C ASN A 272 -7.88 -13.43 11.42
N VAL A 273 -8.47 -12.42 12.04
CA VAL A 273 -8.57 -12.26 13.48
C VAL A 273 -9.89 -11.61 13.85
N ASP A 274 -10.58 -12.18 14.81
CA ASP A 274 -11.87 -11.69 15.30
C ASP A 274 -11.75 -10.94 16.64
N TYR A 275 -10.63 -11.12 17.36
CA TYR A 275 -10.38 -10.47 18.66
C TYR A 275 -8.89 -10.15 18.82
N PRO A 276 -8.47 -8.99 19.33
CA PRO A 276 -9.26 -7.87 19.87
C PRO A 276 -9.80 -6.89 18.79
N PHE A 277 -9.57 -7.18 17.53
CA PHE A 277 -10.05 -6.43 16.37
C PHE A 277 -10.73 -7.42 15.43
N ASN A 278 -11.79 -7.01 14.78
CA ASN A 278 -12.30 -7.73 13.62
C ASN A 278 -11.47 -7.29 12.40
N LEU A 279 -10.37 -8.02 12.15
CA LEU A 279 -9.41 -7.70 11.10
C LEU A 279 -9.24 -8.88 10.15
N LYS A 280 -9.54 -8.66 8.89
CA LYS A 280 -9.29 -9.59 7.79
C LYS A 280 -8.48 -8.90 6.71
N GLY A 281 -7.71 -9.65 5.95
CA GLY A 281 -6.91 -9.05 4.89
C GLY A 281 -5.86 -9.97 4.32
N ILE A 282 -5.25 -9.53 3.22
CA ILE A 282 -4.13 -10.23 2.60
C ILE A 282 -3.10 -9.17 2.21
N LEU A 283 -1.90 -9.31 2.74
CA LEU A 283 -0.74 -8.50 2.36
C LEU A 283 0.16 -9.30 1.44
N TYR A 284 0.59 -8.71 0.36
CA TYR A 284 1.45 -9.31 -0.65
C TYR A 284 2.81 -8.62 -0.69
N PHE A 285 3.86 -9.40 -0.76
CA PHE A 285 5.20 -8.94 -1.01
C PHE A 285 5.46 -9.00 -2.52
N PRO A 286 5.49 -7.86 -3.22
CA PRO A 286 5.74 -7.82 -4.65
C PRO A 286 7.22 -8.11 -4.93
N LYS A 287 7.51 -8.61 -6.12
CA LYS A 287 8.87 -8.66 -6.64
C LYS A 287 9.33 -7.24 -6.98
N LEU A 288 10.44 -6.81 -6.39
CA LEU A 288 11.05 -5.52 -6.72
C LEU A 288 11.82 -5.67 -8.03
N THR A 289 11.32 -5.08 -9.09
CA THR A 289 12.14 -4.82 -10.28
C THR A 289 13.02 -3.61 -9.99
N ASN A 290 14.27 -3.59 -10.52
CA ASN A 290 15.36 -2.64 -10.22
C ASN A 290 15.06 -1.13 -10.32
N ASP A 291 13.84 -0.72 -10.55
CA ASP A 291 13.40 0.66 -10.59
C ASP A 291 12.87 1.13 -9.22
N PHE A 292 13.79 1.38 -8.30
CA PHE A 292 13.48 1.99 -6.98
C PHE A 292 12.84 3.39 -7.07
N GLY A 293 12.58 3.90 -8.26
CA GLY A 293 12.20 5.30 -8.44
C GLY A 293 10.72 5.62 -8.32
N THR A 294 9.76 4.67 -8.49
CA THR A 294 8.37 5.08 -8.74
C THR A 294 7.25 4.10 -8.37
N ARG A 295 7.50 2.98 -7.72
CA ARG A 295 6.39 2.10 -7.30
C ARG A 295 6.08 2.28 -5.82
N GLU A 296 5.12 3.15 -5.55
CA GLU A 296 4.41 3.14 -4.27
C GLU A 296 3.64 1.82 -4.16
N GLY A 297 3.65 1.21 -2.97
CA GLY A 297 2.79 0.08 -2.68
C GLY A 297 1.32 0.52 -2.74
N GLU A 298 0.43 -0.44 -2.79
CA GLU A 298 -1.01 -0.19 -2.87
C GLU A 298 -1.72 -1.08 -1.85
N ILE A 299 -2.00 -0.53 -0.67
CA ILE A 299 -2.78 -1.22 0.35
C ILE A 299 -4.16 -0.56 0.43
N LYS A 300 -5.17 -1.30 -0.02
CA LYS A 300 -6.57 -0.90 -0.02
C LYS A 300 -7.20 -1.18 1.34
N LEU A 301 -7.74 -0.15 1.97
CA LEU A 301 -8.44 -0.27 3.25
C LEU A 301 -9.95 -0.33 3.02
N PHE A 302 -10.59 -1.32 3.62
CA PHE A 302 -12.03 -1.53 3.63
C PHE A 302 -12.58 -1.50 5.06
N SER A 303 -13.85 -1.20 5.18
CA SER A 303 -14.63 -1.36 6.40
C SER A 303 -15.93 -2.09 6.05
N GLY A 304 -16.00 -3.38 6.41
CA GLY A 304 -17.13 -4.23 6.03
C GLY A 304 -17.30 -4.36 4.51
N GLN A 305 -16.20 -4.62 3.80
CA GLN A 305 -16.13 -4.75 2.33
C GLN A 305 -16.41 -3.46 1.55
N VAL A 306 -16.60 -2.33 2.22
CA VAL A 306 -16.75 -1.02 1.59
C VAL A 306 -15.39 -0.32 1.55
N PHE A 307 -14.95 0.10 0.38
CA PHE A 307 -13.67 0.79 0.22
C PHE A 307 -13.65 2.13 0.99
N VAL A 308 -12.58 2.34 1.73
CA VAL A 308 -12.34 3.54 2.53
C VAL A 308 -11.30 4.44 1.85
N ALA A 309 -10.10 3.94 1.70
CA ALA A 309 -8.99 4.69 1.10
C ALA A 309 -7.79 3.76 0.80
N ASP A 310 -6.82 4.28 0.05
CA ASP A 310 -5.54 3.63 -0.20
C ASP A 310 -4.46 4.17 0.76
N ASN A 311 -3.50 3.30 1.13
CA ASN A 311 -2.23 3.65 1.79
C ASN A 311 -2.36 4.57 3.01
N ILE A 312 -3.29 4.27 3.92
CA ILE A 312 -3.49 5.06 5.15
C ILE A 312 -2.30 4.84 6.10
N LYS A 313 -1.44 5.86 6.23
CA LYS A 313 -0.20 5.83 7.02
C LYS A 313 -0.42 5.58 8.51
N GLU A 314 -1.59 5.93 9.01
CA GLU A 314 -1.98 5.70 10.40
C GLU A 314 -2.15 4.20 10.70
N VAL A 315 -2.63 3.41 9.74
CA VAL A 315 -2.87 1.97 9.87
C VAL A 315 -1.66 1.16 9.45
N ILE A 316 -1.03 1.56 8.35
CA ILE A 316 0.07 0.82 7.75
C ILE A 316 1.40 1.46 8.14
N PRO A 317 2.30 0.75 8.83
CA PRO A 317 3.64 1.24 9.11
C PRO A 317 4.36 1.68 7.82
N GLU A 318 5.10 2.79 7.90
CA GLU A 318 5.77 3.39 6.74
C GLU A 318 6.64 2.39 5.97
N PHE A 319 7.35 1.50 6.67
CA PHE A 319 8.21 0.50 6.03
C PHE A 319 7.44 -0.61 5.29
N LEU A 320 6.14 -0.78 5.56
CA LEU A 320 5.26 -1.70 4.85
C LEU A 320 4.49 -1.04 3.69
N MET A 321 4.65 0.28 3.49
CA MET A 321 3.94 1.03 2.45
C MET A 321 4.32 0.64 1.02
N LEU A 322 5.36 -0.17 0.84
CA LEU A 322 5.74 -0.72 -0.47
C LEU A 322 5.04 -2.06 -0.78
N LEU A 323 4.30 -2.61 0.18
CA LEU A 323 3.50 -3.82 -0.04
C LEU A 323 2.25 -3.49 -0.84
N LYS A 324 1.68 -4.53 -1.44
CA LYS A 324 0.33 -4.50 -1.98
C LYS A 324 -0.59 -5.31 -1.08
N GLY A 325 -1.84 -4.92 -0.98
CA GLY A 325 -2.72 -5.69 -0.11
C GLY A 325 -4.12 -5.13 0.02
N VAL A 326 -4.92 -5.89 0.73
CA VAL A 326 -6.28 -5.54 1.13
C VAL A 326 -6.40 -5.76 2.62
N ILE A 327 -6.92 -4.77 3.33
CA ILE A 327 -7.23 -4.84 4.76
C ILE A 327 -8.68 -4.45 4.95
N ASP A 328 -9.45 -5.29 5.63
CA ASP A 328 -10.84 -5.04 5.99
C ASP A 328 -10.99 -5.09 7.51
N CYS A 329 -11.43 -3.97 8.08
CA CYS A 329 -11.64 -3.84 9.51
C CYS A 329 -12.94 -3.03 9.78
N PRO A 330 -14.07 -3.71 10.02
CA PRO A 330 -15.35 -3.05 10.27
C PRO A 330 -15.35 -2.12 11.50
N ASP A 331 -14.51 -2.42 12.50
CA ASP A 331 -14.44 -1.68 13.77
C ASP A 331 -13.58 -0.41 13.69
N LEU A 332 -13.14 -0.01 12.49
CA LEU A 332 -12.34 1.21 12.33
C LEU A 332 -13.12 2.45 12.77
N PRO A 333 -12.53 3.29 13.63
CA PRO A 333 -13.15 4.54 14.07
C PRO A 333 -13.09 5.59 12.95
N LEU A 334 -13.94 5.47 11.95
CA LEU A 334 -14.02 6.36 10.80
C LEU A 334 -14.81 7.63 11.15
N ASN A 335 -14.43 8.75 10.52
CA ASN A 335 -15.24 9.97 10.55
C ASN A 335 -16.47 9.83 9.63
N VAL A 336 -17.31 10.86 9.60
CA VAL A 336 -18.55 10.87 8.81
C VAL A 336 -18.31 10.61 7.32
N SER A 337 -17.22 11.18 6.76
CA SER A 337 -16.85 10.97 5.34
C SER A 337 -16.12 9.64 5.10
N ARG A 338 -15.85 8.86 6.14
CA ARG A 338 -15.02 7.65 6.14
C ARG A 338 -13.60 7.86 5.56
N SER A 339 -13.14 9.12 5.48
CA SER A 339 -11.84 9.47 4.90
C SER A 339 -10.71 9.53 5.91
N PHE A 340 -11.02 9.64 7.20
CA PHE A 340 -10.04 9.82 8.28
C PHE A 340 -10.37 8.99 9.51
N LEU A 341 -9.33 8.57 10.22
CA LEU A 341 -9.41 7.81 11.46
C LEU A 341 -9.46 8.75 12.67
N GLN A 342 -10.35 8.48 13.62
CA GLN A 342 -10.57 9.36 14.79
C GLN A 342 -9.85 8.92 16.07
N ASN A 343 -9.33 7.69 16.12
CA ASN A 343 -8.79 7.14 17.37
C ASN A 343 -7.38 6.58 17.21
N ASP A 344 -6.39 7.38 17.60
CA ASP A 344 -4.97 7.01 17.55
C ASP A 344 -4.62 5.74 18.32
N GLY A 345 -5.30 5.48 19.45
CA GLY A 345 -4.98 4.33 20.30
C GLY A 345 -5.37 2.98 19.68
N TYR A 346 -6.52 2.91 19.01
CA TYR A 346 -6.98 1.72 18.31
C TYR A 346 -6.10 1.45 17.09
N VAL A 347 -5.86 2.48 16.30
CA VAL A 347 -5.07 2.42 15.06
C VAL A 347 -3.63 1.99 15.33
N LYS A 348 -2.99 2.52 16.39
CA LYS A 348 -1.63 2.10 16.81
C LYS A 348 -1.57 0.62 17.19
N LYS A 349 -2.61 0.09 17.88
CA LYS A 349 -2.67 -1.35 18.21
C LYS A 349 -2.83 -2.20 16.96
N LEU A 350 -3.66 -1.75 16.02
CA LEU A 350 -3.86 -2.43 14.74
C LEU A 350 -2.57 -2.48 13.91
N SER A 351 -1.89 -1.34 13.79
CA SER A 351 -0.60 -1.22 13.10
C SER A 351 0.47 -2.13 13.73
N ALA A 352 0.57 -2.15 15.06
CA ALA A 352 1.50 -3.04 15.78
C ALA A 352 1.17 -4.53 15.55
N TYR A 353 -0.11 -4.89 15.47
CA TYR A 353 -0.53 -6.26 15.16
C TYR A 353 -0.13 -6.68 13.74
N ILE A 354 -0.35 -5.81 12.74
CA ILE A 354 0.05 -6.05 11.35
C ILE A 354 1.58 -6.25 11.28
N THR A 355 2.35 -5.36 11.92
CA THR A 355 3.81 -5.45 12.00
C THR A 355 4.25 -6.81 12.54
N ARG A 356 3.65 -7.25 13.66
CA ARG A 356 3.96 -8.54 14.25
C ARG A 356 3.65 -9.70 13.32
N LYS A 357 2.53 -9.68 12.62
CA LYS A 357 2.16 -10.75 11.66
C LYS A 357 3.10 -10.83 10.47
N VAL A 358 3.61 -9.70 10.01
CA VAL A 358 4.66 -9.67 8.99
C VAL A 358 5.95 -10.28 9.54
N ALA A 359 6.37 -9.92 10.76
CA ALA A 359 7.55 -10.50 11.40
C ALA A 359 7.40 -12.02 11.60
N ASP A 360 6.22 -12.49 12.10
CA ASP A 360 5.91 -13.91 12.26
C ASP A 360 6.04 -14.67 10.92
N LYS A 361 5.58 -14.09 9.82
CA LYS A 361 5.69 -14.71 8.48
C LYS A 361 7.14 -14.79 8.01
N LEU A 362 7.91 -13.72 8.17
CA LEU A 362 9.34 -13.72 7.80
C LEU A 362 10.12 -14.76 8.60
N THR A 363 9.93 -14.81 9.91
CA THR A 363 10.54 -15.80 10.80
C THR A 363 10.10 -17.22 10.45
N GLY A 364 8.81 -17.40 10.14
CA GLY A 364 8.27 -18.69 9.69
C GLY A 364 8.93 -19.18 8.40
N LEU A 365 9.04 -18.33 7.38
CA LEU A 365 9.70 -18.65 6.11
C LEU A 365 11.18 -18.99 6.32
N PHE A 366 11.89 -18.21 7.16
CA PHE A 366 13.28 -18.49 7.50
C PHE A 366 13.47 -19.88 8.12
N ASN A 367 12.59 -20.26 9.06
CA ASN A 367 12.73 -21.52 9.79
C ASN A 367 12.25 -22.74 9.02
N SER A 368 11.20 -22.62 8.20
CA SER A 368 10.57 -23.76 7.51
C SER A 368 10.93 -23.88 6.04
N GLU A 369 11.31 -22.77 5.39
CA GLU A 369 11.53 -22.67 3.96
C GLU A 369 12.77 -21.84 3.62
N ARG A 370 13.91 -22.14 4.28
CA ARG A 370 15.16 -21.35 4.19
C ARG A 370 15.57 -21.04 2.75
N ASP A 371 15.48 -22.02 1.85
CA ASP A 371 15.89 -21.87 0.45
C ASP A 371 15.01 -20.86 -0.30
N ASN A 372 13.71 -20.86 -0.04
CA ASN A 372 12.80 -19.87 -0.62
C ASN A 372 13.04 -18.49 -0.01
N TYR A 373 13.25 -18.43 1.30
CA TYR A 373 13.55 -17.17 1.99
C TYR A 373 14.82 -16.51 1.45
N GLN A 374 15.88 -17.28 1.15
CA GLN A 374 17.09 -16.78 0.52
C GLN A 374 16.85 -16.21 -0.88
N LYS A 375 16.00 -16.88 -1.69
CA LYS A 375 15.61 -16.39 -3.02
C LYS A 375 14.85 -15.08 -2.97
N TYR A 376 14.03 -14.88 -1.94
CA TYR A 376 13.26 -13.64 -1.76
C TYR A 376 14.10 -12.51 -1.16
N TRP A 377 15.23 -12.83 -0.52
CA TRP A 377 16.00 -11.89 0.29
C TRP A 377 16.48 -10.67 -0.50
N ASP A 378 16.95 -10.86 -1.73
CA ASP A 378 17.42 -9.75 -2.58
C ASP A 378 16.30 -8.73 -2.87
N ASP A 379 15.04 -9.17 -2.90
CA ASP A 379 13.87 -8.32 -3.10
C ASP A 379 13.35 -7.69 -1.79
N ILE A 380 13.41 -8.41 -0.66
CA ILE A 380 12.77 -7.97 0.59
C ILE A 380 13.71 -7.28 1.59
N HIS A 381 15.03 -7.48 1.49
CA HIS A 381 15.96 -6.96 2.49
C HIS A 381 15.90 -5.44 2.70
N PRO A 382 15.62 -4.58 1.70
CA PRO A 382 15.55 -3.15 1.94
C PRO A 382 14.39 -2.77 2.88
N PHE A 383 13.24 -3.44 2.74
CA PHE A 383 12.08 -3.23 3.64
C PHE A 383 12.37 -3.72 5.04
N VAL A 384 12.93 -4.93 5.13
CA VAL A 384 13.23 -5.55 6.43
C VAL A 384 14.24 -4.70 7.17
N LYS A 385 15.33 -4.27 6.50
CA LYS A 385 16.35 -3.39 7.08
C LYS A 385 15.76 -2.04 7.51
N TYR A 386 14.91 -1.44 6.66
CA TYR A 386 14.24 -0.19 7.01
C TYR A 386 13.30 -0.35 8.20
N GLY A 387 12.52 -1.42 8.23
CA GLY A 387 11.65 -1.77 9.36
C GLY A 387 12.43 -1.94 10.66
N CYS A 388 13.55 -2.64 10.62
CA CYS A 388 14.43 -2.82 11.78
C CYS A 388 14.91 -1.50 12.37
N MET A 389 15.29 -0.54 11.52
CA MET A 389 15.74 0.78 11.97
C MET A 389 14.61 1.68 12.49
N ARG A 390 13.35 1.41 12.13
CA ARG A 390 12.18 2.21 12.51
C ARG A 390 11.39 1.65 13.69
N ASP A 391 11.39 0.34 13.87
CA ASP A 391 10.60 -0.34 14.91
C ASP A 391 11.46 -1.35 15.67
N ALA A 392 11.80 -1.03 16.92
CA ALA A 392 12.62 -1.87 17.78
C ALA A 392 11.97 -3.24 18.08
N LYS A 393 10.63 -3.31 18.15
CA LYS A 393 9.92 -4.57 18.38
C LYS A 393 9.97 -5.47 17.15
N PHE A 394 9.87 -4.87 15.98
CA PHE A 394 10.05 -5.59 14.73
C PHE A 394 11.48 -6.13 14.62
N PHE A 395 12.47 -5.28 14.92
CA PHE A 395 13.88 -5.71 14.96
C PHE A 395 14.10 -6.89 15.89
N ASP A 396 13.62 -6.81 17.14
CA ASP A 396 13.77 -7.89 18.11
C ASP A 396 13.19 -9.23 17.65
N GLN A 397 12.13 -9.21 16.83
CA GLN A 397 11.50 -10.40 16.28
C GLN A 397 12.24 -10.99 15.07
N VAL A 398 12.87 -10.15 14.23
CA VAL A 398 13.46 -10.61 12.96
C VAL A 398 14.98 -10.62 12.94
N LYS A 399 15.68 -10.08 13.96
CA LYS A 399 17.14 -9.90 13.98
C LYS A 399 17.93 -11.18 13.68
N ASP A 400 17.45 -12.32 14.18
CA ASP A 400 18.10 -13.62 14.00
C ASP A 400 17.81 -14.26 12.62
N THR A 401 16.93 -13.66 11.84
CA THR A 401 16.54 -14.10 10.49
C THR A 401 17.09 -13.21 9.38
N LEU A 402 17.81 -12.14 9.76
CA LEU A 402 18.44 -11.24 8.79
C LEU A 402 19.56 -11.96 8.07
N LEU A 403 19.52 -11.91 6.74
CA LEU A 403 20.54 -12.52 5.89
C LEU A 403 21.51 -11.49 5.33
N TYR A 404 22.72 -11.93 5.13
CA TYR A 404 23.79 -11.18 4.53
C TYR A 404 24.36 -12.01 3.38
N LYS A 405 24.30 -11.47 2.17
CA LYS A 405 24.85 -12.11 0.99
C LYS A 405 26.36 -11.96 0.98
N THR A 406 27.10 -13.03 0.71
CA THR A 406 28.55 -12.98 0.56
C THR A 406 28.95 -12.81 -0.89
N THR A 407 30.21 -12.44 -1.14
CA THR A 407 30.79 -12.38 -2.49
C THR A 407 30.80 -13.74 -3.20
N LYS A 408 30.68 -14.84 -2.45
CA LYS A 408 30.54 -16.21 -2.96
C LYS A 408 29.10 -16.61 -3.29
N GLY A 409 28.13 -15.70 -3.05
CA GLY A 409 26.72 -15.94 -3.30
C GLY A 409 26.00 -16.73 -2.20
N GLU A 410 26.63 -16.97 -1.06
CA GLU A 410 26.01 -17.59 0.12
C GLU A 410 25.22 -16.53 0.91
N TYR A 411 24.15 -16.96 1.58
CA TYR A 411 23.36 -16.12 2.47
C TYR A 411 23.52 -16.61 3.90
N LEU A 412 24.14 -15.80 4.75
CA LEU A 412 24.45 -16.10 6.15
C LEU A 412 23.72 -15.15 7.08
N THR A 413 23.30 -15.63 8.24
CA THR A 413 22.93 -14.74 9.36
C THR A 413 24.21 -14.15 9.97
N LEU A 414 24.06 -13.12 10.78
CA LEU A 414 25.19 -12.53 11.50
C LEU A 414 25.90 -13.57 12.35
N GLN A 415 25.16 -14.41 13.05
CA GLN A 415 25.72 -15.46 13.91
C GLN A 415 26.44 -16.55 13.11
N GLU A 416 25.89 -16.97 11.97
CA GLU A 416 26.52 -17.92 11.05
C GLU A 416 27.85 -17.35 10.51
N TYR A 417 27.84 -16.05 10.12
CA TYR A 417 29.05 -15.37 9.67
C TYR A 417 30.14 -15.31 10.73
N LEU A 418 29.78 -14.87 11.94
CA LEU A 418 30.74 -14.78 13.05
C LEU A 418 31.31 -16.15 13.42
N SER A 419 30.48 -17.19 13.45
CA SER A 419 30.93 -18.56 13.75
C SER A 419 31.86 -19.11 12.65
N LYS A 420 31.57 -18.86 11.38
CA LYS A 420 32.37 -19.33 10.23
C LYS A 420 33.75 -18.66 10.17
N ASN A 421 33.84 -17.43 10.65
CA ASN A 421 35.08 -16.64 10.65
C ASN A 421 35.74 -16.53 12.04
N GLU A 422 35.31 -17.37 13.01
CA GLU A 422 35.88 -17.38 14.35
C GLU A 422 37.39 -17.66 14.32
N GLY A 423 38.15 -16.85 15.04
CA GLY A 423 39.61 -16.96 15.11
C GLY A 423 40.39 -16.43 13.92
N LYS A 424 39.71 -16.01 12.82
CA LYS A 424 40.34 -15.46 11.63
C LYS A 424 40.42 -13.93 11.65
N LEU A 425 39.47 -13.30 12.32
CA LEU A 425 39.37 -11.85 12.48
C LEU A 425 39.54 -11.49 13.95
N GLY A 426 40.19 -10.37 14.24
CA GLY A 426 40.32 -9.88 15.62
C GLY A 426 38.97 -9.41 16.15
N GLY A 427 38.46 -10.09 17.21
CA GLY A 427 37.17 -9.76 17.81
C GLY A 427 35.96 -10.15 16.95
N LYS A 428 34.80 -9.50 17.18
CA LYS A 428 33.57 -9.71 16.42
C LYS A 428 33.48 -8.74 15.25
N LYS A 429 34.40 -8.92 14.30
CA LYS A 429 34.54 -8.08 13.11
C LYS A 429 33.85 -8.74 11.91
N VAL A 430 33.11 -7.93 11.15
CA VAL A 430 32.48 -8.31 9.89
C VAL A 430 33.10 -7.52 8.75
N ILE A 431 33.57 -8.22 7.72
CA ILE A 431 34.17 -7.61 6.55
C ILE A 431 33.10 -7.46 5.45
N TYR A 432 33.02 -6.27 4.85
CA TYR A 432 32.05 -6.02 3.80
C TYR A 432 32.64 -5.25 2.60
N THR A 433 32.01 -5.41 1.46
CA THR A 433 32.24 -4.62 0.24
C THR A 433 30.94 -3.95 -0.19
N ASN A 434 31.01 -2.72 -0.67
CA ASN A 434 29.89 -2.01 -1.30
C ASN A 434 29.97 -2.00 -2.83
N ASP A 435 31.07 -2.47 -3.41
CA ASP A 435 31.26 -2.66 -4.85
C ASP A 435 32.23 -3.83 -5.09
N PRO A 436 31.71 -5.06 -5.19
CA PRO A 436 32.54 -6.25 -5.36
C PRO A 436 33.43 -6.19 -6.59
N THR A 437 33.04 -5.47 -7.63
CA THR A 437 33.77 -5.35 -8.89
C THR A 437 34.98 -4.43 -8.74
N ARG A 438 34.76 -3.24 -8.18
CA ARG A 438 35.85 -2.26 -7.98
C ARG A 438 36.80 -2.69 -6.88
N GLN A 439 36.33 -3.37 -5.86
CA GLN A 439 37.10 -3.82 -4.70
C GLN A 439 37.58 -5.28 -4.83
N SER A 440 37.51 -5.85 -6.03
CA SER A 440 37.81 -7.27 -6.28
C SER A 440 39.21 -7.71 -5.79
N ALA A 441 40.21 -6.86 -5.88
CA ALA A 441 41.57 -7.17 -5.39
C ALA A 441 41.57 -7.31 -3.85
N SER A 442 40.92 -6.41 -3.12
CA SER A 442 40.79 -6.50 -1.65
C SER A 442 39.95 -7.71 -1.25
N VAL A 443 38.86 -7.97 -1.96
CA VAL A 443 38.03 -9.17 -1.72
C VAL A 443 38.84 -10.45 -1.87
N ALA A 444 39.67 -10.56 -2.93
CA ALA A 444 40.51 -11.72 -3.17
C ALA A 444 41.52 -12.00 -2.03
N MET A 445 42.00 -10.96 -1.34
CA MET A 445 42.88 -11.12 -0.18
C MET A 445 42.18 -11.82 0.98
N TYR A 446 40.93 -11.41 1.28
CA TYR A 446 40.13 -12.06 2.34
C TYR A 446 39.74 -13.49 1.95
N ASP A 447 39.37 -13.72 0.68
CA ASP A 447 39.05 -15.03 0.17
C ASP A 447 40.25 -16.01 0.26
N ALA A 448 41.48 -15.54 0.03
CA ALA A 448 42.70 -16.35 0.17
C ALA A 448 42.92 -16.84 1.61
N GLU A 449 42.51 -16.05 2.60
CA GLU A 449 42.54 -16.44 4.04
C GLU A 449 41.29 -17.18 4.47
N GLY A 450 40.39 -17.50 3.55
CA GLY A 450 39.14 -18.19 3.82
C GLY A 450 38.13 -17.37 4.64
N ILE A 451 38.20 -16.05 4.58
CA ILE A 451 37.29 -15.11 5.23
C ILE A 451 36.22 -14.72 4.23
N ASP A 452 34.96 -14.85 4.63
CA ASP A 452 33.85 -14.42 3.79
C ASP A 452 33.66 -12.90 3.86
N VAL A 453 33.35 -12.29 2.71
CA VAL A 453 33.08 -10.85 2.58
C VAL A 453 31.61 -10.65 2.29
N MET A 454 30.92 -9.84 3.12
CA MET A 454 29.53 -9.48 2.88
C MET A 454 29.39 -8.44 1.77
N VAL A 455 28.36 -8.55 0.95
CA VAL A 455 27.98 -7.55 -0.07
C VAL A 455 26.95 -6.60 0.53
N MET A 456 27.28 -5.31 0.57
CA MET A 456 26.48 -4.24 1.13
C MET A 456 26.39 -3.09 0.12
N ASP A 457 25.69 -3.35 -0.99
CA ASP A 457 25.62 -2.47 -2.16
C ASP A 457 24.32 -1.65 -2.26
N ALA A 458 23.34 -1.92 -1.41
CA ALA A 458 22.11 -1.14 -1.35
C ALA A 458 22.31 0.19 -0.59
N LEU A 459 21.61 1.24 -1.02
CA LEU A 459 21.67 2.58 -0.41
C LEU A 459 21.40 2.58 1.10
N ILE A 460 20.57 1.66 1.58
CA ILE A 460 20.21 1.54 3.00
C ILE A 460 21.30 0.90 3.84
N ASP A 461 22.21 0.14 3.22
CA ASP A 461 23.12 -0.75 3.93
C ASP A 461 24.07 -0.03 4.88
N LEU A 462 24.65 1.09 4.47
CA LEU A 462 25.57 1.83 5.34
C LEU A 462 24.90 2.31 6.63
N ASN A 463 23.68 2.81 6.55
CA ASN A 463 22.91 3.21 7.71
C ASN A 463 22.54 2.01 8.56
N PHE A 464 22.22 0.89 7.92
CA PHE A 464 21.88 -0.35 8.60
C PHE A 464 23.08 -0.97 9.33
N LEU A 465 24.29 -0.93 8.75
CA LEU A 465 25.51 -1.38 9.44
C LEU A 465 25.76 -0.59 10.72
N SER A 466 25.68 0.74 10.65
CA SER A 466 25.80 1.59 11.85
C SER A 466 24.71 1.27 12.89
N PHE A 467 23.49 1.04 12.48
CA PHE A 467 22.41 0.60 13.37
C PHE A 467 22.73 -0.74 14.03
N MET A 468 23.27 -1.72 13.29
CA MET A 468 23.62 -3.05 13.81
C MET A 468 24.74 -3.01 14.84
N GLU A 469 25.74 -2.15 14.69
CA GLU A 469 26.82 -1.99 15.68
C GLU A 469 26.30 -1.61 17.05
N TYR A 470 25.23 -0.80 17.12
CA TYR A 470 24.65 -0.36 18.39
C TYR A 470 23.49 -1.22 18.89
N SER A 471 22.74 -1.85 17.98
CA SER A 471 21.43 -2.44 18.30
C SER A 471 21.42 -3.96 18.27
N SER A 472 22.44 -4.63 17.68
CA SER A 472 22.45 -6.09 17.51
C SER A 472 22.47 -6.89 18.81
N GLY A 473 22.90 -6.29 19.94
CA GLY A 473 23.16 -6.97 21.20
C GLY A 473 24.43 -7.82 21.21
N VAL A 474 25.24 -7.74 20.14
CA VAL A 474 26.55 -8.39 20.03
C VAL A 474 27.60 -7.39 20.50
N GLU A 475 28.21 -7.66 21.68
CA GLU A 475 29.26 -6.79 22.23
C GLU A 475 30.45 -6.71 21.27
N GLU A 476 30.99 -5.51 21.11
CA GLU A 476 32.17 -5.21 20.27
C GLU A 476 32.00 -5.59 18.77
N LEU A 477 30.75 -5.65 18.27
CA LEU A 477 30.52 -5.85 16.84
C LEU A 477 31.01 -4.63 16.06
N THR A 478 31.82 -4.87 15.02
CA THR A 478 32.29 -3.84 14.11
C THR A 478 32.20 -4.29 12.67
N PHE A 479 31.85 -3.36 11.78
CA PHE A 479 31.85 -3.58 10.34
C PHE A 479 33.00 -2.83 9.71
N ALA A 480 33.87 -3.54 8.99
CA ALA A 480 35.01 -2.98 8.31
C ALA A 480 34.90 -3.18 6.79
N ARG A 481 35.06 -2.10 6.02
CA ARG A 481 35.10 -2.20 4.57
C ARG A 481 36.43 -2.82 4.14
N VAL A 482 36.40 -3.68 3.11
CA VAL A 482 37.56 -4.47 2.63
C VAL A 482 38.82 -3.65 2.32
N ASP A 483 38.67 -2.36 2.01
CA ASP A 483 39.80 -1.46 1.67
C ASP A 483 40.22 -0.55 2.84
N ALA A 484 39.49 -0.56 3.95
CA ALA A 484 39.77 0.27 5.14
C ALA A 484 40.55 -0.49 6.21
N ASP A 485 40.52 -1.82 6.19
CA ASP A 485 41.14 -2.67 7.24
C ASP A 485 42.55 -3.08 6.82
N SER A 486 43.53 -2.21 7.06
CA SER A 486 44.95 -2.48 6.82
C SER A 486 45.61 -3.37 7.87
N GLN A 487 44.95 -3.63 9.00
CA GLN A 487 45.55 -4.35 10.13
C GLN A 487 45.36 -5.88 10.08
N THR A 488 44.31 -6.36 9.44
CA THR A 488 43.99 -7.79 9.40
C THR A 488 45.08 -8.64 8.72
N PHE A 489 45.85 -8.06 7.82
CA PHE A 489 46.91 -8.75 7.07
C PHE A 489 48.34 -8.42 7.54
N GLN A 490 48.50 -7.64 8.61
CA GLN A 490 49.82 -7.43 9.19
C GLN A 490 50.27 -8.73 9.88
N LYS A 491 50.97 -9.57 9.13
CA LYS A 491 51.77 -10.65 9.74
C LYS A 491 52.79 -10.04 10.66
N GLU A 492 52.99 -10.64 11.85
CA GLU A 492 54.21 -10.34 12.63
C GLU A 492 55.42 -10.69 11.76
N MET A 493 55.99 -9.69 11.11
CA MET A 493 57.20 -9.84 10.33
C MET A 493 58.37 -10.05 11.28
N THR A 494 59.22 -11.00 10.96
CA THR A 494 60.52 -11.14 11.64
C THR A 494 61.36 -9.88 11.37
N GLU A 495 62.34 -9.64 12.23
CA GLU A 495 63.25 -8.47 12.09
C GLU A 495 63.92 -8.40 10.73
N ASP A 496 64.24 -9.55 10.11
CA ASP A 496 64.84 -9.62 8.78
C ASP A 496 63.82 -9.31 7.65
N GLU A 497 62.59 -9.76 7.80
CA GLU A 497 61.50 -9.41 6.83
C GLU A 497 61.11 -7.94 6.92
N LYS A 498 61.16 -7.32 8.11
CA LYS A 498 60.96 -5.87 8.25
C LYS A 498 62.04 -5.07 7.53
N LYS A 499 63.29 -5.46 7.71
CA LYS A 499 64.38 -4.81 6.99
C LYS A 499 64.29 -4.96 5.48
N GLN A 500 63.91 -6.14 5.01
CA GLN A 500 63.72 -6.38 3.57
C GLN A 500 62.54 -5.57 3.02
N SER A 501 61.42 -5.48 3.74
CA SER A 501 60.28 -4.66 3.37
C SER A 501 60.64 -3.17 3.32
N GLU A 502 61.37 -2.66 4.32
CA GLU A 502 61.86 -1.26 4.32
C GLU A 502 62.81 -0.98 3.15
N GLU A 503 63.67 -1.93 2.78
CA GLU A 503 64.53 -1.79 1.61
C GLU A 503 63.75 -1.81 0.29
N ASP A 504 62.72 -2.66 0.20
CA ASP A 504 61.88 -2.77 -0.99
C ASP A 504 60.94 -1.58 -1.13
N GLU A 505 60.38 -1.06 -0.01
CA GLU A 505 59.64 0.21 0.02
C GLU A 505 60.51 1.38 -0.43
N LYS A 506 61.80 1.43 0.01
CA LYS A 506 62.73 2.46 -0.40
C LYS A 506 63.07 2.38 -1.88
N LYS A 507 63.27 1.17 -2.40
CA LYS A 507 63.48 0.94 -3.84
C LYS A 507 62.26 1.36 -4.65
N LEU A 508 61.07 1.01 -4.20
CA LEU A 508 59.81 1.39 -4.84
C LEU A 508 59.62 2.91 -4.83
N ALA A 509 59.90 3.55 -3.68
CA ALA A 509 59.86 5.00 -3.54
C ALA A 509 60.88 5.70 -4.46
N ASP A 510 62.07 5.16 -4.58
CA ASP A 510 63.13 5.70 -5.48
C ASP A 510 62.74 5.54 -6.96
N VAL A 511 62.04 4.47 -7.33
CA VAL A 511 61.47 4.28 -8.68
C VAL A 511 60.33 5.27 -8.93
N LEU A 512 59.40 5.38 -8.00
CA LEU A 512 58.22 6.27 -8.09
C LEU A 512 58.64 7.75 -8.08
N LEU A 513 59.72 8.09 -7.37
CA LEU A 513 60.25 9.45 -7.29
C LEU A 513 61.26 9.77 -8.43
N GLY A 514 61.42 8.89 -9.43
CA GLY A 514 62.33 9.09 -10.55
C GLY A 514 63.80 9.11 -10.17
N LYS A 515 64.17 8.68 -8.95
CA LYS A 515 65.55 8.67 -8.46
C LYS A 515 66.33 7.45 -8.93
N ALA A 516 65.64 6.37 -9.35
CA ALA A 516 66.32 5.20 -9.93
C ALA A 516 66.37 5.30 -11.46
N LYS A 517 67.50 5.08 -12.07
CA LYS A 517 67.66 4.99 -13.54
C LYS A 517 67.04 3.67 -14.04
N VAL A 518 65.71 3.65 -14.20
CA VAL A 518 65.03 2.53 -14.84
C VAL A 518 64.65 2.98 -16.25
N SER A 519 65.18 2.33 -17.27
CA SER A 519 64.78 2.55 -18.66
C SER A 519 63.44 1.85 -18.89
N LEU A 520 62.33 2.59 -18.76
CA LEU A 520 60.99 2.12 -19.09
C LEU A 520 60.77 2.23 -20.60
N THR A 521 60.11 1.24 -21.18
CA THR A 521 59.60 1.37 -22.55
C THR A 521 58.47 2.43 -22.56
N ALA A 522 58.20 3.06 -23.69
CA ALA A 522 57.15 4.08 -23.83
C ALA A 522 55.76 3.59 -23.32
N GLY A 523 55.46 2.31 -23.50
CA GLY A 523 54.22 1.71 -22.98
C GLY A 523 54.19 1.54 -21.47
N GLN A 524 55.35 1.23 -20.86
CA GLN A 524 55.46 1.10 -19.39
C GLN A 524 55.43 2.48 -18.71
N SER A 525 55.97 3.51 -19.32
CA SER A 525 55.90 4.89 -18.86
C SER A 525 54.46 5.40 -18.89
N ALA A 526 53.75 5.19 -20.00
CA ALA A 526 52.32 5.55 -20.11
C ALA A 526 51.44 4.82 -19.10
N TYR A 527 51.71 3.55 -18.80
CA TYR A 527 51.01 2.78 -17.79
C TYR A 527 51.29 3.30 -16.38
N LEU A 528 52.52 3.62 -16.07
CA LEU A 528 52.92 4.17 -14.77
C LEU A 528 52.29 5.55 -14.55
N ASP A 529 52.28 6.42 -15.57
CA ASP A 529 51.60 7.72 -15.51
C ASP A 529 50.09 7.60 -15.29
N ALA A 530 49.44 6.63 -15.94
CA ALA A 530 48.01 6.35 -15.73
C ALA A 530 47.75 5.83 -14.32
N LEU A 531 48.63 4.99 -13.77
CA LEU A 531 48.52 4.46 -12.41
C LEU A 531 48.73 5.57 -11.37
N LEU A 532 49.72 6.43 -11.55
CA LEU A 532 49.99 7.57 -10.67
C LEU A 532 48.82 8.58 -10.66
N ARG A 533 48.24 8.87 -11.82
CA ARG A 533 47.03 9.71 -11.89
C ARG A 533 45.85 9.09 -11.13
N ARG A 534 45.63 7.79 -11.28
CA ARG A 534 44.59 7.07 -10.53
C ARG A 534 44.83 7.06 -9.02
N CYS A 535 46.05 6.81 -8.59
CA CYS A 535 46.43 6.88 -7.17
C CYS A 535 46.25 8.29 -6.60
N SER A 536 46.65 9.32 -7.35
CA SER A 536 46.51 10.73 -6.98
C SER A 536 45.02 11.14 -6.87
N GLU A 537 44.19 10.65 -7.77
CA GLU A 537 42.75 10.90 -7.78
C GLU A 537 42.05 10.18 -6.62
N TYR A 538 42.42 8.93 -6.33
CA TYR A 538 41.96 8.15 -5.19
C TYR A 538 42.32 8.82 -3.85
N LEU A 539 43.56 9.28 -3.71
CA LEU A 539 44.04 9.97 -2.50
C LEU A 539 43.36 11.33 -2.31
N ARG A 540 43.05 12.05 -3.39
CA ARG A 540 42.25 13.28 -3.32
C ARG A 540 40.83 13.04 -2.79
N GLN A 541 40.25 11.91 -3.14
CA GLN A 541 38.86 11.58 -2.74
C GLN A 541 38.74 11.00 -1.32
N ASN A 542 39.78 10.30 -0.83
CA ASN A 542 39.69 9.46 0.37
C ASN A 542 40.63 9.83 1.53
N VAL A 543 41.64 10.65 1.30
CA VAL A 543 42.64 11.02 2.33
C VAL A 543 42.78 12.54 2.33
N GLY A 544 42.30 13.21 3.36
CA GLY A 544 42.21 14.68 3.44
C GLY A 544 43.43 15.48 2.95
N VAL A 545 43.18 16.74 2.59
CA VAL A 545 44.02 17.69 1.84
C VAL A 545 45.51 17.79 2.27
N LYS A 546 45.83 17.48 3.52
CA LYS A 546 47.23 17.57 4.00
C LYS A 546 48.17 16.50 3.44
N SER A 547 47.66 15.30 3.16
CA SER A 547 48.47 14.19 2.61
C SER A 547 48.64 14.30 1.10
N VAL A 548 47.80 15.06 0.42
CA VAL A 548 47.87 15.30 -1.03
C VAL A 548 48.93 16.34 -1.37
N LEU A 549 49.19 17.31 -0.49
CA LEU A 549 50.22 18.33 -0.71
C LEU A 549 51.65 17.77 -0.74
N SER A 550 51.92 16.67 -0.02
CA SER A 550 53.21 15.98 -0.09
C SER A 550 53.43 15.25 -1.42
N LEU A 551 52.38 14.81 -2.09
CA LEU A 551 52.40 14.14 -3.39
C LEU A 551 52.41 15.13 -4.57
N ILE A 552 51.81 16.32 -4.42
CA ILE A 552 51.88 17.39 -5.43
C ILE A 552 53.27 17.98 -5.55
N ALA A 553 54.06 17.94 -4.48
CA ALA A 553 55.49 18.30 -4.55
C ALA A 553 56.32 17.35 -5.47
N VAL A 554 55.82 16.13 -5.72
CA VAL A 554 56.40 15.16 -6.64
C VAL A 554 56.04 15.46 -8.10
N ASP A 555 54.84 15.95 -8.37
CA ASP A 555 54.38 16.35 -9.71
C ASP A 555 55.13 17.59 -10.24
N GLY A 556 55.54 18.52 -9.33
CA GLY A 556 56.34 19.69 -9.66
C GLY A 556 57.75 19.34 -10.14
N ILE A 557 58.33 18.23 -9.68
CA ILE A 557 59.69 17.78 -10.07
C ILE A 557 59.71 17.10 -11.44
N ALA A 558 58.60 16.50 -11.86
CA ALA A 558 58.47 15.85 -13.17
C ALA A 558 58.33 16.87 -14.32
N GLN A 559 57.87 18.08 -14.06
CA GLN A 559 57.77 19.15 -15.08
C GLN A 559 59.03 19.96 -15.26
N GLU A 560 59.95 19.97 -14.30
CA GLU A 560 61.24 20.70 -14.46
C GLU A 560 62.34 19.92 -15.19
N GLN A 561 62.14 18.63 -15.48
CA GLN A 561 63.12 17.80 -16.22
C GLN A 561 62.76 17.50 -17.68
N GLY A 562 61.69 18.10 -18.20
CA GLY A 562 61.15 17.96 -19.56
C GLY A 562 61.41 19.21 -20.44
N GLY A 563 62.42 20.03 -20.15
CA GLY A 563 62.85 21.14 -20.96
C GLY A 563 64.09 20.81 -21.71
#